data_21dee896ee5f4447e05b414644d801a9
#
_entry.id   21dee896ee5f4447e05b414644d801a9
#
_cell.length_a   1.000
_cell.length_b   1.000
_cell.length_c   1.000
_cell.angle_alpha   90.00
_cell.angle_beta   90.00
_cell.angle_gamma   90.00
#
_symmetry.space_group_name_H-M   'P 1'
#
loop_
_entity.id
_entity.type
_entity.pdbx_description
1 polymer ?
#
loop_
_entity_poly.entity_id
_entity_poly.type
_entity_poly.pdbx_seq_one_letter_code
_entity_poly.pdbx_strand_id
1 'polypeptide(L)'
;MIPRKNIKIILKNYRRRGRGRRKSCKDISSSLRFLGVNSAGLKSKLFTFKKVLSELKPSVFFVEETKFKDAGKLKLDNYLIFELVRKSRDGGGGLAIGCIKELKPVWVREGDDEVEALSIDIFVQSMKIRCVAAYGCQESDSLNRKLAFWNYLEEEVIQARDTEGGFVLHFDGNLWAGGDIIPGDPRLQNRNGKLFEEFLARNPHLSVVNALPQCEGLITRSRTKAGKVERSVLDFFCGVFSSVTIC
;
A
#
# COMPACT_ATOMS: atom_id res chain seq x y z
N MET A 1 11.75 -10.97 -13.35
CA MET A 1 11.10 -11.89 -12.39
C MET A 1 10.57 -11.03 -11.27
N ILE A 2 9.26 -11.05 -10.94
CA ILE A 2 8.71 -10.36 -9.75
C ILE A 2 9.27 -11.13 -8.55
N PRO A 3 9.90 -10.48 -7.57
CA PRO A 3 10.41 -11.18 -6.41
C PRO A 3 9.26 -11.91 -5.71
N ARG A 4 9.47 -13.18 -5.33
CA ARG A 4 8.45 -14.08 -4.74
C ARG A 4 7.95 -13.65 -3.34
N LYS A 5 8.42 -12.53 -2.80
CA LYS A 5 8.05 -12.03 -1.47
C LYS A 5 7.16 -10.81 -1.59
N ASN A 6 5.91 -11.04 -1.91
CA ASN A 6 4.86 -10.02 -1.80
C ASN A 6 4.31 -10.07 -0.38
N ILE A 7 4.20 -8.92 0.27
CA ILE A 7 3.58 -8.82 1.59
C ILE A 7 2.10 -9.18 1.42
N LYS A 8 1.68 -10.25 2.09
CA LYS A 8 0.30 -10.69 2.10
C LYS A 8 -0.30 -10.34 3.46
N ILE A 9 -1.17 -9.34 3.47
CA ILE A 9 -1.93 -8.99 4.67
C ILE A 9 -3.30 -9.63 4.56
N ILE A 10 -3.66 -10.47 5.50
CA ILE A 10 -5.00 -11.05 5.60
C ILE A 10 -5.68 -10.45 6.81
N LEU A 11 -6.68 -9.60 6.56
CA LEU A 11 -7.50 -8.99 7.60
C LEU A 11 -8.71 -9.89 7.86
N LYS A 12 -8.85 -10.44 9.09
CA LYS A 12 -10.02 -11.24 9.49
C LYS A 12 -11.01 -10.39 10.27
N ASN A 13 -12.24 -10.27 9.79
CA ASN A 13 -13.31 -9.60 10.52
C ASN A 13 -13.81 -10.45 11.69
N TYR A 14 -13.85 -9.87 12.89
CA TYR A 14 -14.46 -10.50 14.07
C TYR A 14 -15.98 -10.31 14.01
N ARG A 15 -16.75 -11.42 13.96
CA ARG A 15 -18.23 -11.38 14.06
C ARG A 15 -18.63 -10.95 15.47
N ARG A 16 -19.25 -9.77 15.63
CA ARG A 16 -20.15 -9.54 16.77
C ARG A 16 -21.37 -10.43 16.60
N ARG A 17 -21.60 -11.36 17.52
CA ARG A 17 -22.81 -12.17 17.59
C ARG A 17 -24.00 -11.26 17.92
N GLY A 18 -24.70 -10.78 16.91
CA GLY A 18 -26.02 -10.15 17.02
C GLY A 18 -27.06 -11.09 16.44
N ARG A 19 -28.04 -11.52 17.27
CA ARG A 19 -29.20 -12.31 16.83
C ARG A 19 -30.06 -11.45 15.90
N GLY A 20 -30.24 -11.87 14.67
CA GLY A 20 -31.17 -11.25 13.73
C GLY A 20 -31.06 -11.91 12.36
N ARG A 21 -31.99 -12.84 12.04
CA ARG A 21 -32.14 -13.41 10.70
C ARG A 21 -32.44 -12.32 9.69
N ARG A 22 -31.53 -12.03 8.77
CA ARG A 22 -31.80 -11.44 7.46
C ARG A 22 -31.14 -12.28 6.38
N LYS A 23 -31.90 -12.52 5.29
CA LYS A 23 -31.56 -13.39 4.16
C LYS A 23 -30.26 -12.97 3.48
N SER A 24 -29.47 -13.96 3.21
CA SER A 24 -28.26 -14.09 2.39
C SER A 24 -27.94 -12.95 1.42
N CYS A 25 -27.04 -12.08 1.81
CA CYS A 25 -25.98 -11.65 0.94
C CYS A 25 -24.93 -12.79 0.95
N LYS A 26 -24.55 -13.31 -0.22
CA LYS A 26 -23.51 -14.36 -0.34
C LYS A 26 -22.31 -13.92 0.49
N ASP A 27 -21.87 -14.77 1.40
CA ASP A 27 -20.76 -14.54 2.31
C ASP A 27 -19.53 -14.04 1.52
N ILE A 28 -19.30 -12.73 1.50
CA ILE A 28 -17.98 -12.19 1.24
C ILE A 28 -17.14 -12.76 2.38
N SER A 29 -16.23 -13.67 2.05
CA SER A 29 -15.33 -14.33 2.99
C SER A 29 -14.88 -13.32 4.04
N SER A 30 -14.95 -13.69 5.30
CA SER A 30 -14.76 -12.84 6.48
C SER A 30 -13.36 -12.19 6.60
N SER A 31 -12.57 -12.16 5.52
CA SER A 31 -11.22 -11.61 5.50
C SER A 31 -10.94 -10.82 4.22
N LEU A 32 -10.47 -9.58 4.38
CA LEU A 32 -9.89 -8.80 3.29
C LEU A 32 -8.43 -9.22 3.09
N ARG A 33 -8.02 -9.24 1.82
CA ARG A 33 -6.62 -9.51 1.45
C ARG A 33 -6.07 -8.31 0.71
N PHE A 34 -4.96 -7.79 1.17
CA PHE A 34 -4.23 -6.71 0.52
C PHE A 34 -2.92 -7.23 -0.07
N LEU A 35 -2.57 -6.74 -1.24
CA LEU A 35 -1.33 -7.05 -1.94
C LEU A 35 -0.67 -5.76 -2.36
N GLY A 36 0.60 -5.55 -2.01
CA GLY A 36 1.42 -4.43 -2.49
C GLY A 36 2.56 -4.93 -3.35
N VAL A 37 2.85 -4.20 -4.43
CA VAL A 37 3.91 -4.57 -5.39
C VAL A 37 4.54 -3.33 -5.99
N ASN A 38 5.84 -3.10 -5.76
CA ASN A 38 6.61 -2.25 -6.67
C ASN A 38 6.96 -3.06 -7.92
N SER A 39 6.38 -2.69 -9.06
CA SER A 39 6.50 -3.47 -10.30
C SER A 39 7.77 -3.17 -11.09
N ALA A 40 8.43 -2.05 -10.84
CA ALA A 40 9.55 -1.55 -11.65
C ALA A 40 9.27 -1.64 -13.18
N GLY A 41 8.03 -1.29 -13.57
CA GLY A 41 7.51 -1.38 -14.94
C GLY A 41 6.59 -2.57 -15.16
N LEU A 42 5.28 -2.34 -14.98
CA LEU A 42 4.25 -3.38 -15.00
C LEU A 42 4.03 -3.98 -16.40
N LYS A 43 4.18 -3.18 -17.46
CA LYS A 43 3.89 -3.62 -18.84
C LYS A 43 4.59 -4.94 -19.21
N SER A 44 5.89 -5.04 -18.95
CA SER A 44 6.68 -6.24 -19.27
C SER A 44 6.42 -7.43 -18.32
N LYS A 45 5.77 -7.18 -17.19
CA LYS A 45 5.51 -8.16 -16.13
C LYS A 45 4.03 -8.50 -15.98
N LEU A 46 3.18 -7.96 -16.86
CA LEU A 46 1.73 -8.07 -16.74
C LEU A 46 1.23 -9.52 -16.66
N PHE A 47 1.82 -10.42 -17.44
CA PHE A 47 1.46 -11.84 -17.38
C PHE A 47 1.76 -12.46 -16.02
N THR A 48 2.96 -12.21 -15.48
CA THR A 48 3.35 -12.70 -14.16
C THR A 48 2.48 -12.08 -13.06
N PHE A 49 2.16 -10.79 -13.17
CA PHE A 49 1.28 -10.10 -12.25
C PHE A 49 -0.13 -10.71 -12.23
N LYS A 50 -0.72 -10.95 -13.41
CA LYS A 50 -2.02 -11.63 -13.53
C LYS A 50 -2.01 -13.02 -12.88
N LYS A 51 -0.92 -13.78 -13.04
CA LYS A 51 -0.75 -15.08 -12.38
C LYS A 51 -0.75 -14.92 -10.86
N VAL A 52 0.00 -13.97 -10.32
CA VAL A 52 0.03 -13.68 -8.87
C VAL A 52 -1.37 -13.31 -8.37
N LEU A 53 -2.11 -12.46 -9.08
CA LEU A 53 -3.48 -12.11 -8.71
C LEU A 53 -4.41 -13.33 -8.72
N SER A 54 -4.28 -14.23 -9.68
CA SER A 54 -5.11 -15.45 -9.76
C SER A 54 -4.85 -16.43 -8.62
N GLU A 55 -3.59 -16.50 -8.14
CA GLU A 55 -3.18 -17.35 -7.03
C GLU A 55 -3.57 -16.76 -5.67
N LEU A 56 -3.26 -15.49 -5.45
CA LEU A 56 -3.46 -14.84 -4.16
C LEU A 56 -4.88 -14.30 -3.96
N LYS A 57 -5.58 -13.97 -5.03
CA LYS A 57 -6.95 -13.41 -5.05
C LYS A 57 -7.11 -12.28 -4.02
N PRO A 58 -6.31 -11.20 -4.10
CA PRO A 58 -6.43 -10.09 -3.18
C PRO A 58 -7.77 -9.37 -3.38
N SER A 59 -8.34 -8.86 -2.29
CA SER A 59 -9.50 -7.97 -2.35
C SER A 59 -9.12 -6.59 -2.88
N VAL A 60 -7.93 -6.13 -2.49
CA VAL A 60 -7.32 -4.87 -2.94
C VAL A 60 -5.85 -5.13 -3.24
N PHE A 61 -5.35 -4.55 -4.31
CA PHE A 61 -3.92 -4.53 -4.58
C PHE A 61 -3.43 -3.11 -4.90
N PHE A 62 -2.18 -2.86 -4.56
CA PHE A 62 -1.46 -1.62 -4.81
C PHE A 62 -0.27 -1.93 -5.72
N VAL A 63 -0.04 -1.08 -6.71
CA VAL A 63 1.11 -1.21 -7.61
C VAL A 63 1.81 0.13 -7.74
N GLU A 64 3.08 0.15 -7.41
CA GLU A 64 3.97 1.28 -7.67
C GLU A 64 4.83 1.01 -8.91
N GLU A 65 5.36 2.08 -9.47
CA GLU A 65 6.18 2.07 -10.69
C GLU A 65 5.52 1.32 -11.85
N THR A 66 4.25 1.60 -12.14
CA THR A 66 3.55 0.99 -13.29
C THR A 66 4.22 1.32 -14.61
N LYS A 67 4.81 2.51 -14.71
CA LYS A 67 5.48 3.07 -15.90
C LYS A 67 4.59 3.07 -17.15
N PHE A 68 3.27 3.15 -16.95
CA PHE A 68 2.35 3.39 -18.06
C PHE A 68 2.45 4.86 -18.50
N LYS A 69 2.36 5.07 -19.81
CA LYS A 69 2.33 6.42 -20.41
C LYS A 69 0.93 7.02 -20.43
N ASP A 70 -0.08 6.16 -20.42
CA ASP A 70 -1.49 6.54 -20.50
C ASP A 70 -2.29 5.71 -19.49
N ALA A 71 -3.35 6.30 -18.94
CA ALA A 71 -4.30 5.60 -18.09
C ALA A 71 -5.13 4.56 -18.87
N GLY A 72 -5.79 3.65 -18.14
CA GLY A 72 -6.64 2.61 -18.72
C GLY A 72 -5.88 1.44 -19.37
N LYS A 73 -4.59 1.30 -19.09
CA LYS A 73 -3.76 0.21 -19.63
C LYS A 73 -3.87 -1.08 -18.80
N LEU A 74 -4.14 -0.98 -17.51
CA LEU A 74 -4.35 -2.15 -16.65
C LEU A 74 -5.84 -2.54 -16.65
N LYS A 75 -6.18 -3.59 -17.39
CA LYS A 75 -7.56 -4.13 -17.43
C LYS A 75 -7.58 -5.52 -16.82
N LEU A 76 -8.45 -5.71 -15.82
CA LEU A 76 -8.65 -6.96 -15.09
C LEU A 76 -10.15 -7.13 -14.83
N ASP A 77 -10.74 -8.21 -15.30
CA ASP A 77 -12.20 -8.40 -15.36
C ASP A 77 -12.90 -8.30 -14.00
N ASN A 78 -12.26 -8.79 -12.95
CA ASN A 78 -12.83 -8.86 -11.60
C ASN A 78 -12.49 -7.64 -10.72
N TYR A 79 -11.72 -6.67 -11.25
CA TYR A 79 -11.27 -5.51 -10.50
C TYR A 79 -11.72 -4.21 -11.16
N LEU A 80 -12.08 -3.23 -10.34
CA LEU A 80 -12.05 -1.83 -10.74
C LEU A 80 -10.64 -1.30 -10.49
N ILE A 81 -10.10 -0.61 -11.50
CA ILE A 81 -8.73 -0.12 -11.48
C ILE A 81 -8.73 1.40 -11.45
N PHE A 82 -7.97 1.95 -10.54
CA PHE A 82 -7.70 3.37 -10.40
C PHE A 82 -6.22 3.59 -10.68
N GLU A 83 -5.89 4.44 -11.64
CA GLU A 83 -4.52 4.65 -12.11
C GLU A 83 -4.13 6.12 -11.99
N LEU A 84 -2.94 6.37 -11.46
CA LEU A 84 -2.26 7.65 -11.54
C LEU A 84 -1.06 7.50 -12.46
N VAL A 85 -1.08 8.19 -13.59
CA VAL A 85 0.02 8.20 -14.55
C VAL A 85 0.91 9.40 -14.27
N ARG A 86 2.21 9.14 -14.06
CA ARG A 86 3.17 10.23 -13.88
C ARG A 86 3.31 11.03 -15.17
N LYS A 87 3.09 12.34 -15.10
CA LYS A 87 3.16 13.26 -16.23
C LYS A 87 4.59 13.63 -16.63
N SER A 88 5.58 13.41 -15.74
CA SER A 88 6.97 13.74 -16.01
C SER A 88 7.60 12.83 -17.05
N ARG A 89 8.50 13.40 -17.88
CA ARG A 89 9.15 12.69 -19.00
C ARG A 89 10.18 11.64 -18.58
N ASP A 90 10.52 11.54 -17.31
CA ASP A 90 11.65 10.74 -16.82
C ASP A 90 11.35 9.23 -16.69
N GLY A 91 10.24 8.78 -17.26
CA GLY A 91 9.97 7.34 -17.50
C GLY A 91 9.82 6.45 -16.27
N GLY A 92 9.79 7.03 -15.05
CA GLY A 92 9.58 6.32 -13.79
C GLY A 92 8.18 6.57 -13.20
N GLY A 93 7.81 5.84 -12.14
CA GLY A 93 6.61 6.09 -11.36
C GLY A 93 5.31 5.57 -11.95
N GLY A 94 4.21 6.18 -11.55
CA GLY A 94 2.86 5.74 -11.83
C GLY A 94 2.35 4.72 -10.82
N LEU A 95 1.12 4.91 -10.36
CA LEU A 95 0.46 4.11 -9.34
C LEU A 95 -0.80 3.45 -9.90
N ALA A 96 -1.17 2.31 -9.33
CA ALA A 96 -2.48 1.75 -9.53
C ALA A 96 -3.01 1.11 -8.25
N ILE A 97 -4.31 1.30 -7.98
CA ILE A 97 -5.05 0.54 -6.99
C ILE A 97 -6.12 -0.27 -7.73
N GLY A 98 -6.11 -1.58 -7.54
CA GLY A 98 -7.18 -2.45 -8.02
C GLY A 98 -7.99 -3.00 -6.86
N CYS A 99 -9.31 -2.95 -6.99
CA CYS A 99 -10.23 -3.42 -5.96
C CYS A 99 -11.32 -4.28 -6.58
N ILE A 100 -11.69 -5.39 -5.92
CA ILE A 100 -12.83 -6.19 -6.36
C ILE A 100 -14.11 -5.34 -6.33
N LYS A 101 -14.98 -5.54 -7.32
CA LYS A 101 -16.19 -4.71 -7.53
C LYS A 101 -17.16 -4.76 -6.35
N GLU A 102 -17.21 -5.87 -5.64
CA GLU A 102 -18.08 -6.11 -4.50
C GLU A 102 -17.82 -5.14 -3.32
N LEU A 103 -16.61 -4.60 -3.21
CA LEU A 103 -16.26 -3.61 -2.18
C LEU A 103 -16.65 -2.18 -2.56
N LYS A 104 -17.30 -1.98 -3.71
CA LYS A 104 -17.83 -0.69 -4.18
C LYS A 104 -16.80 0.44 -4.04
N PRO A 105 -15.60 0.29 -4.63
CA PRO A 105 -14.56 1.30 -4.46
C PRO A 105 -14.97 2.62 -5.09
N VAL A 106 -14.64 3.71 -4.42
CA VAL A 106 -14.89 5.08 -4.86
C VAL A 106 -13.57 5.84 -4.88
N TRP A 107 -13.31 6.53 -5.98
CA TRP A 107 -12.19 7.47 -6.09
C TRP A 107 -12.33 8.57 -5.04
N VAL A 108 -11.24 8.93 -4.40
CA VAL A 108 -11.22 10.03 -3.43
C VAL A 108 -10.41 11.20 -3.94
N ARG A 109 -9.10 11.03 -4.06
CA ARG A 109 -8.21 12.04 -4.61
C ARG A 109 -6.88 11.46 -5.09
N GLU A 110 -6.16 12.26 -5.82
CA GLU A 110 -4.75 12.02 -6.17
C GLU A 110 -3.89 13.17 -5.62
N GLY A 111 -2.60 12.91 -5.48
CA GLY A 111 -1.62 13.96 -5.22
C GLY A 111 -1.43 14.85 -6.45
N ASP A 112 -0.66 15.90 -6.25
CA ASP A 112 -0.30 16.86 -7.29
C ASP A 112 1.01 16.45 -8.02
N ASP A 113 1.62 17.39 -8.73
CA ASP A 113 2.86 17.15 -9.48
C ASP A 113 4.07 16.87 -8.56
N GLU A 114 4.00 17.22 -7.27
CA GLU A 114 5.04 16.98 -6.28
C GLU A 114 4.82 15.69 -5.48
N VAL A 115 3.56 15.27 -5.31
CA VAL A 115 3.15 14.14 -4.49
C VAL A 115 2.55 13.03 -5.33
N GLU A 116 3.28 11.95 -5.53
CA GLU A 116 2.76 10.78 -6.24
C GLU A 116 2.00 9.88 -5.26
N ALA A 117 0.71 10.13 -5.12
CA ALA A 117 -0.19 9.38 -4.27
C ALA A 117 -1.60 9.28 -4.88
N LEU A 118 -2.31 8.23 -4.53
CA LEU A 118 -3.65 7.91 -5.02
C LEU A 118 -4.45 7.29 -3.90
N SER A 119 -5.67 7.77 -3.64
CA SER A 119 -6.54 7.24 -2.61
C SER A 119 -7.94 6.87 -3.12
N ILE A 120 -8.46 5.77 -2.58
CA ILE A 120 -9.83 5.29 -2.79
C ILE A 120 -10.46 4.95 -1.44
N ASP A 121 -11.77 5.02 -1.36
CA ASP A 121 -12.55 4.43 -0.27
C ASP A 121 -13.15 3.11 -0.74
N ILE A 122 -13.12 2.10 0.13
CA ILE A 122 -13.83 0.83 -0.06
C ILE A 122 -14.82 0.63 1.08
N PHE A 123 -15.86 -0.17 0.82
CA PHE A 123 -16.93 -0.37 1.81
C PHE A 123 -17.07 -1.86 2.13
N VAL A 124 -16.96 -2.18 3.42
CA VAL A 124 -17.13 -3.53 3.96
C VAL A 124 -18.26 -3.48 4.97
N GLN A 125 -19.43 -4.01 4.61
CA GLN A 125 -20.65 -3.84 5.38
C GLN A 125 -20.97 -2.34 5.58
N SER A 126 -20.90 -1.83 6.81
CA SER A 126 -21.09 -0.40 7.13
C SER A 126 -19.78 0.36 7.34
N MET A 127 -18.64 -0.32 7.30
CA MET A 127 -17.34 0.29 7.55
C MET A 127 -16.73 0.80 6.25
N LYS A 128 -16.29 2.04 6.26
CA LYS A 128 -15.47 2.65 5.21
C LYS A 128 -13.99 2.39 5.51
N ILE A 129 -13.21 2.03 4.50
CA ILE A 129 -11.76 1.87 4.63
C ILE A 129 -11.11 2.73 3.56
N ARG A 130 -10.29 3.69 3.98
CA ARG A 130 -9.44 4.47 3.10
C ARG A 130 -8.23 3.63 2.70
N CYS A 131 -8.02 3.47 1.40
CA CYS A 131 -6.88 2.77 0.82
C CYS A 131 -6.02 3.77 0.04
N VAL A 132 -4.75 3.89 0.39
CA VAL A 132 -3.79 4.82 -0.21
C VAL A 132 -2.62 4.06 -0.81
N ALA A 133 -2.30 4.35 -2.08
CA ALA A 133 -1.03 3.99 -2.71
C ALA A 133 -0.17 5.24 -2.82
N ALA A 134 1.12 5.16 -2.51
CA ALA A 134 2.03 6.28 -2.63
C ALA A 134 3.43 5.86 -3.07
N TYR A 135 4.14 6.79 -3.73
CA TYR A 135 5.54 6.62 -4.11
C TYR A 135 6.37 7.74 -3.47
N GLY A 136 7.21 7.36 -2.52
CA GLY A 136 7.98 8.27 -1.70
C GLY A 136 9.07 9.00 -2.46
N CYS A 137 9.43 10.17 -1.93
CA CYS A 137 10.49 11.01 -2.46
C CYS A 137 11.85 10.31 -2.44
N GLN A 138 12.68 10.62 -3.45
CA GLN A 138 14.07 10.18 -3.45
C GLN A 138 14.87 10.93 -2.38
N GLU A 139 15.99 10.36 -1.94
CA GLU A 139 16.87 11.02 -0.95
C GLU A 139 17.38 12.38 -1.46
N SER A 140 17.57 12.51 -2.77
CA SER A 140 18.01 13.75 -3.45
C SER A 140 16.94 14.82 -3.61
N ASP A 141 15.64 14.48 -3.40
CA ASP A 141 14.56 15.44 -3.53
C ASP A 141 14.65 16.55 -2.47
N SER A 142 14.08 17.72 -2.77
CA SER A 142 14.05 18.86 -1.85
C SER A 142 13.30 18.54 -0.55
N LEU A 143 13.64 19.24 0.52
CA LEU A 143 12.93 19.08 1.79
C LEU A 143 11.44 19.43 1.65
N ASN A 144 11.13 20.51 0.90
CA ASN A 144 9.74 20.95 0.71
C ASN A 144 8.90 19.84 0.07
N ARG A 145 9.42 19.17 -0.97
CA ARG A 145 8.74 18.05 -1.60
C ARG A 145 8.53 16.87 -0.64
N LYS A 146 9.55 16.56 0.18
CA LYS A 146 9.45 15.53 1.20
C LYS A 146 8.37 15.86 2.24
N LEU A 147 8.33 17.11 2.71
CA LEU A 147 7.31 17.56 3.66
C LEU A 147 5.92 17.55 3.04
N ALA A 148 5.77 17.98 1.78
CA ALA A 148 4.48 17.92 1.06
C ALA A 148 3.96 16.48 0.99
N PHE A 149 4.84 15.50 0.69
CA PHE A 149 4.49 14.07 0.68
C PHE A 149 3.95 13.59 2.04
N TRP A 150 4.67 13.89 3.14
CA TRP A 150 4.24 13.45 4.47
C TRP A 150 2.98 14.16 4.95
N ASN A 151 2.83 15.45 4.64
CA ASN A 151 1.61 16.21 4.94
C ASN A 151 0.39 15.63 4.21
N TYR A 152 0.54 15.28 2.93
CA TYR A 152 -0.52 14.61 2.17
C TYR A 152 -0.97 13.31 2.85
N LEU A 153 -0.02 12.46 3.26
CA LEU A 153 -0.35 11.21 3.95
C LEU A 153 -0.99 11.45 5.32
N GLU A 154 -0.57 12.48 6.05
CA GLU A 154 -1.17 12.85 7.34
C GLU A 154 -2.62 13.32 7.17
N GLU A 155 -2.92 14.11 6.15
CA GLU A 155 -4.30 14.48 5.81
C GLU A 155 -5.17 13.25 5.50
N GLU A 156 -4.66 12.27 4.75
CA GLU A 156 -5.38 11.03 4.47
C GLU A 156 -5.71 10.25 5.75
N VAL A 157 -4.74 10.18 6.69
CA VAL A 157 -4.95 9.54 7.99
C VAL A 157 -6.02 10.25 8.81
N ILE A 158 -5.94 11.59 8.88
CA ILE A 158 -6.91 12.41 9.61
C ILE A 158 -8.31 12.22 9.04
N GLN A 159 -8.48 12.33 7.72
CA GLN A 159 -9.78 12.16 7.07
C GLN A 159 -10.36 10.75 7.26
N ALA A 160 -9.53 9.72 7.26
CA ALA A 160 -9.97 8.35 7.53
C ALA A 160 -10.45 8.19 8.98
N ARG A 161 -9.71 8.77 9.93
CA ARG A 161 -10.06 8.75 11.36
C ARG A 161 -11.37 9.48 11.66
N ASP A 162 -11.57 10.66 11.08
CA ASP A 162 -12.74 11.50 11.32
C ASP A 162 -14.04 10.84 10.82
N THR A 163 -13.94 9.83 9.97
CA THR A 163 -15.09 9.05 9.49
C THR A 163 -15.26 7.70 10.21
N GLU A 164 -14.57 7.49 11.34
CA GLU A 164 -14.55 6.23 12.09
C GLU A 164 -14.20 5.01 11.21
N GLY A 165 -13.50 5.27 10.12
CA GLY A 165 -13.15 4.28 9.12
C GLY A 165 -11.82 3.58 9.42
N GLY A 166 -11.54 2.53 8.64
CA GLY A 166 -10.22 1.92 8.58
C GLY A 166 -9.29 2.72 7.65
N PHE A 167 -8.00 2.51 7.80
CA PHE A 167 -6.97 3.09 6.95
C PHE A 167 -5.94 2.03 6.56
N VAL A 168 -5.58 1.98 5.28
CA VAL A 168 -4.53 1.12 4.74
C VAL A 168 -3.69 1.94 3.77
N LEU A 169 -2.42 2.07 4.06
CA LEU A 169 -1.42 2.71 3.21
C LEU A 169 -0.42 1.65 2.73
N HIS A 170 -0.18 1.61 1.43
CA HIS A 170 0.97 0.94 0.85
C HIS A 170 1.84 1.94 0.10
N PHE A 171 3.14 1.93 0.35
CA PHE A 171 4.04 2.85 -0.34
C PHE A 171 5.46 2.30 -0.48
N ASP A 172 6.10 2.58 -1.62
CA ASP A 172 7.57 2.52 -1.74
C ASP A 172 8.12 3.81 -1.13
N GLY A 173 8.75 3.69 0.03
CA GLY A 173 9.20 4.85 0.80
C GLY A 173 10.47 5.49 0.29
N ASN A 174 11.24 4.82 -0.56
CA ASN A 174 12.61 5.23 -0.90
C ASN A 174 13.41 5.65 0.35
N LEU A 175 13.17 4.96 1.47
CA LEU A 175 13.71 5.29 2.78
C LEU A 175 14.37 4.08 3.46
N TRP A 176 15.23 4.36 4.43
CA TRP A 176 15.75 3.37 5.35
C TRP A 176 15.16 3.67 6.72
N ALA A 177 14.30 2.76 7.19
CA ALA A 177 13.56 2.97 8.43
C ALA A 177 14.42 2.77 9.68
N GLY A 178 15.44 1.91 9.57
CA GLY A 178 16.29 1.54 10.72
C GLY A 178 15.63 0.52 11.65
N GLY A 179 16.45 -0.07 12.53
CA GLY A 179 16.04 -1.13 13.45
C GLY A 179 14.99 -0.70 14.48
N ASP A 180 14.92 0.58 14.78
CA ASP A 180 13.95 1.14 15.75
C ASP A 180 12.50 1.08 15.22
N ILE A 181 12.32 1.27 13.90
CA ILE A 181 10.98 1.16 13.27
C ILE A 181 10.74 -0.26 12.77
N ILE A 182 11.75 -0.87 12.15
CA ILE A 182 11.68 -2.22 11.57
C ILE A 182 12.68 -3.12 12.26
N PRO A 183 12.27 -3.92 13.24
CA PRO A 183 13.17 -4.85 13.92
C PRO A 183 13.88 -5.76 12.91
N GLY A 184 15.22 -5.78 12.97
CA GLY A 184 16.06 -6.57 12.06
C GLY A 184 16.42 -5.88 10.74
N ASP A 185 16.05 -4.61 10.51
CA ASP A 185 16.62 -3.82 9.41
C ASP A 185 18.09 -3.48 9.76
N PRO A 186 19.08 -3.95 8.97
CA PRO A 186 20.48 -3.74 9.28
C PRO A 186 20.98 -2.31 8.95
N ARG A 187 20.11 -1.46 8.40
CA ARG A 187 20.49 -0.13 7.93
C ARG A 187 20.28 0.92 8.99
N LEU A 188 21.16 1.91 8.95
CA LEU A 188 20.95 3.15 9.68
C LEU A 188 19.88 3.98 8.96
N GLN A 189 19.06 4.65 9.74
CA GLN A 189 18.02 5.52 9.25
C GLN A 189 18.60 6.66 8.42
N ASN A 190 18.04 6.88 7.23
CA ASN A 190 18.36 8.04 6.41
C ASN A 190 17.39 9.20 6.69
N ARG A 191 17.53 10.32 5.98
CA ARG A 191 16.66 11.50 6.18
C ARG A 191 15.17 11.20 5.94
N ASN A 192 14.85 10.44 4.88
CA ASN A 192 13.47 10.03 4.63
C ASN A 192 12.95 9.11 5.74
N GLY A 193 13.79 8.24 6.31
CA GLY A 193 13.45 7.40 7.44
C GLY A 193 13.12 8.20 8.70
N LYS A 194 13.87 9.30 8.99
CA LYS A 194 13.56 10.21 10.09
C LYS A 194 12.21 10.89 9.93
N LEU A 195 11.89 11.35 8.72
CA LEU A 195 10.57 11.94 8.43
C LEU A 195 9.44 10.89 8.58
N PHE A 196 9.70 9.63 8.25
CA PHE A 196 8.77 8.55 8.50
C PHE A 196 8.55 8.30 9.99
N GLU A 197 9.61 8.30 10.79
CA GLU A 197 9.53 8.20 12.25
C GLU A 197 8.71 9.35 12.84
N GLU A 198 8.95 10.60 12.40
CA GLU A 198 8.17 11.77 12.82
C GLU A 198 6.69 11.65 12.42
N PHE A 199 6.40 11.14 11.21
CA PHE A 199 5.03 10.86 10.77
C PHE A 199 4.36 9.82 11.67
N LEU A 200 5.04 8.73 12.02
CA LEU A 200 4.51 7.72 12.94
C LEU A 200 4.29 8.28 14.35
N ALA A 201 5.20 9.12 14.84
CA ALA A 201 5.07 9.76 16.15
C ALA A 201 3.83 10.67 16.25
N ARG A 202 3.50 11.38 15.15
CA ARG A 202 2.27 12.18 15.06
C ARG A 202 1.00 11.32 14.90
N ASN A 203 1.15 10.07 14.45
CA ASN A 203 0.05 9.14 14.18
C ASN A 203 0.21 7.83 14.97
N PRO A 204 0.19 7.84 16.32
CA PRO A 204 0.54 6.68 17.16
C PRO A 204 -0.44 5.51 17.04
N HIS A 205 -1.60 5.72 16.42
CA HIS A 205 -2.58 4.68 16.11
C HIS A 205 -2.28 3.92 14.82
N LEU A 206 -1.32 4.40 14.00
CA LEU A 206 -0.84 3.67 12.84
C LEU A 206 0.11 2.55 13.25
N SER A 207 -0.13 1.36 12.75
CA SER A 207 0.80 0.23 12.85
C SER A 207 1.56 0.06 11.55
N VAL A 208 2.88 -0.09 11.65
CA VAL A 208 3.72 -0.53 10.52
C VAL A 208 3.63 -2.06 10.45
N VAL A 209 2.87 -2.55 9.49
CA VAL A 209 2.57 -3.99 9.40
C VAL A 209 3.82 -4.83 9.16
N ASN A 210 4.78 -4.29 8.42
CA ASN A 210 6.08 -4.94 8.20
C ASN A 210 6.85 -5.21 9.49
N ALA A 211 6.63 -4.42 10.54
CA ALA A 211 7.28 -4.56 11.84
C ALA A 211 6.60 -5.59 12.77
N LEU A 212 5.42 -6.07 12.40
CA LEU A 212 4.67 -7.00 13.25
C LEU A 212 5.30 -8.40 13.24
N PRO A 213 5.32 -9.10 14.38
CA PRO A 213 5.91 -10.44 14.48
C PRO A 213 5.30 -11.47 13.52
N GLN A 214 4.04 -11.25 13.12
CA GLN A 214 3.31 -12.12 12.19
C GLN A 214 3.66 -11.85 10.72
N CYS A 215 4.43 -10.79 10.44
CA CYS A 215 4.80 -10.45 9.08
C CYS A 215 5.98 -11.32 8.63
N GLU A 216 5.71 -12.22 7.69
CA GLU A 216 6.76 -13.00 7.05
C GLU A 216 7.38 -12.23 5.88
N GLY A 217 8.70 -12.29 5.73
CA GLY A 217 9.38 -11.75 4.55
C GLY A 217 9.67 -10.26 4.61
N LEU A 218 10.24 -9.81 5.71
CA LEU A 218 10.68 -8.43 5.97
C LEU A 218 11.39 -7.74 4.79
N ILE A 219 12.23 -8.46 4.04
CA ILE A 219 13.02 -7.90 2.95
C ILE A 219 12.15 -7.74 1.69
N THR A 220 11.88 -6.52 1.28
CA THR A 220 11.06 -6.20 0.10
C THR A 220 11.92 -6.02 -1.16
N ARG A 221 13.19 -5.65 -1.01
CA ARG A 221 14.13 -5.49 -2.12
C ARG A 221 15.42 -6.29 -1.90
N SER A 222 15.87 -6.96 -2.95
CA SER A 222 17.20 -7.58 -3.01
C SER A 222 17.86 -7.24 -4.33
N ARG A 223 19.09 -6.74 -4.30
CA ARG A 223 19.89 -6.47 -5.52
C ARG A 223 21.32 -6.96 -5.32
N THR A 224 21.97 -7.33 -6.42
CA THR A 224 23.41 -7.63 -6.40
C THR A 224 24.15 -6.44 -6.97
N LYS A 225 25.11 -5.89 -6.20
CA LYS A 225 25.99 -4.80 -6.62
C LYS A 225 27.43 -5.22 -6.32
N ALA A 226 28.30 -5.18 -7.34
CA ALA A 226 29.70 -5.57 -7.21
C ALA A 226 29.90 -6.94 -6.51
N GLY A 227 29.09 -7.94 -6.83
CA GLY A 227 29.14 -9.30 -6.26
C GLY A 227 28.55 -9.43 -4.85
N LYS A 228 28.13 -8.33 -4.21
CA LYS A 228 27.47 -8.34 -2.89
C LYS A 228 25.96 -8.27 -3.04
N VAL A 229 25.24 -9.08 -2.25
CA VAL A 229 23.77 -9.03 -2.18
C VAL A 229 23.37 -7.99 -1.14
N GLU A 230 22.77 -6.88 -1.60
CA GLU A 230 22.17 -5.87 -0.75
C GLU A 230 20.69 -6.19 -0.56
N ARG A 231 20.22 -6.13 0.67
CA ARG A 231 18.82 -6.36 1.05
C ARG A 231 18.28 -5.13 1.77
N SER A 232 17.01 -4.77 1.53
CA SER A 232 16.36 -3.64 2.17
C SER A 232 14.85 -3.80 2.25
N VAL A 233 14.27 -3.08 3.19
CA VAL A 233 12.83 -2.83 3.28
C VAL A 233 12.61 -1.46 2.67
N LEU A 234 11.88 -1.38 1.57
CA LEU A 234 11.53 -0.13 0.89
C LEU A 234 10.02 0.04 0.75
N ASP A 235 9.30 -1.08 0.67
CA ASP A 235 7.86 -1.09 0.52
C ASP A 235 7.23 -1.32 1.91
N PHE A 236 6.32 -0.45 2.30
CA PHE A 236 5.70 -0.45 3.63
C PHE A 236 4.19 -0.60 3.51
N PHE A 237 3.64 -1.39 4.43
CA PHE A 237 2.23 -1.34 4.77
C PHE A 237 2.05 -0.68 6.13
N CYS A 238 1.19 0.34 6.18
CA CYS A 238 0.74 0.95 7.42
C CYS A 238 -0.78 0.91 7.50
N GLY A 239 -1.33 0.86 8.70
CA GLY A 239 -2.78 0.86 8.84
C GLY A 239 -3.28 1.10 10.24
N VAL A 240 -4.54 1.54 10.31
CA VAL A 240 -5.33 1.62 11.54
C VAL A 240 -6.32 0.48 11.52
N PHE A 241 -6.24 -0.39 12.51
CA PHE A 241 -7.06 -1.58 12.58
C PHE A 241 -7.70 -1.67 13.96
N SER A 242 -8.90 -1.13 14.13
CA SER A 242 -9.63 -1.17 15.41
C SER A 242 -10.08 -2.58 15.83
N SER A 243 -10.01 -3.58 14.94
CA SER A 243 -10.40 -4.98 15.23
C SER A 243 -9.90 -5.98 14.19
N VAL A 244 -8.63 -5.88 13.78
CA VAL A 244 -8.09 -6.69 12.68
C VAL A 244 -7.04 -7.65 13.21
N THR A 245 -7.21 -8.95 12.95
CA THR A 245 -6.17 -9.95 13.13
C THR A 245 -5.35 -10.01 11.84
N ILE A 246 -4.07 -9.70 11.94
CA ILE A 246 -3.09 -9.87 10.86
C ILE A 246 -2.59 -11.31 10.94
N CYS A 247 -2.71 -12.03 9.86
CA CYS A 247 -2.19 -13.40 9.74
C CYS A 247 -1.18 -13.48 8.62
#